data_ec5eb6bd6adc0e5f84e50f4797735e7a
#
_entry.id   ec5eb6bd6adc0e5f84e50f4797735e7a
#
_cell.length_a   1.000
_cell.length_b   1.000
_cell.length_c   1.000
_cell.angle_alpha   90.00
_cell.angle_beta   90.00
_cell.angle_gamma   90.00
#
_symmetry.space_group_name_H-M   'P 1'
#
loop_
_entity.id
_entity.type
_entity.pdbx_description
1 polymer ?
#
loop_
_entity_poly.entity_id
_entity_poly.type
_entity_poly.pdbx_seq_one_letter_code
_entity_poly.pdbx_strand_id
1 'polypeptide(L)'
;VQNPSWGGETEFADMKAAYDALPDRMKSFVDDKVAEHFAVHSRFLLGDDSYTPEQVAAIPPAHWPIVRENPRTGRRHLFIGVHARSIEGLTVPEGRMILLDLLEHATQPQFRYLHHWQVGDTVIWDNRATLHRGRHYDFDEPRELRRTTTLDDQAPELKRAS
;
A
#
# COMPACT_ATOMS: atom_id res chain seq x y z
N VAL A 1 22.85 10.40 -0.40
CA VAL A 1 22.35 9.05 -0.13
C VAL A 1 23.44 8.27 0.58
N GLN A 2 23.13 7.67 1.71
CA GLN A 2 24.01 6.78 2.44
C GLN A 2 23.29 5.43 2.59
N ASN A 3 24.02 4.34 2.42
CA ASN A 3 23.51 2.98 2.57
C ASN A 3 24.20 2.29 3.75
N PRO A 4 23.47 1.50 4.53
CA PRO A 4 24.06 0.64 5.53
C PRO A 4 24.89 -0.47 4.87
N SER A 5 25.76 -1.12 5.65
CA SER A 5 26.64 -2.22 5.18
C SER A 5 25.83 -3.47 4.80
N TRP A 6 24.65 -3.66 5.39
CA TRP A 6 23.69 -4.72 5.03
C TRP A 6 22.24 -4.25 5.20
N GLY A 7 21.35 -4.85 4.46
CA GLY A 7 19.92 -4.53 4.54
C GLY A 7 19.57 -3.16 3.95
N GLY A 8 18.45 -2.59 4.37
CA GLY A 8 18.00 -1.28 3.95
C GLY A 8 17.48 -1.21 2.50
N GLU A 9 17.35 -2.34 1.82
CA GLU A 9 16.74 -2.44 0.51
C GLU A 9 15.32 -1.93 0.52
N THR A 10 14.81 -1.56 -0.64
CA THR A 10 13.38 -1.34 -0.84
C THR A 10 12.80 -2.49 -1.64
N GLU A 11 11.81 -3.15 -1.07
CA GLU A 11 11.07 -4.21 -1.73
C GLU A 11 9.79 -3.64 -2.32
N PHE A 12 9.52 -3.97 -3.57
CA PHE A 12 8.33 -3.57 -4.31
C PHE A 12 7.51 -4.80 -4.69
N ALA A 13 6.17 -4.64 -4.78
CA ALA A 13 5.29 -5.68 -5.31
C ALA A 13 4.41 -5.09 -6.43
N ASP A 14 4.36 -5.78 -7.58
CA ASP A 14 3.55 -5.39 -8.74
C ASP A 14 2.08 -5.80 -8.53
N MET A 15 1.26 -4.81 -8.19
CA MET A 15 -0.16 -5.01 -7.92
C MET A 15 -0.99 -5.29 -9.19
N LYS A 16 -0.44 -5.02 -10.38
CA LYS A 16 -1.05 -5.40 -11.66
C LYS A 16 -0.86 -6.88 -11.90
N ALA A 17 0.38 -7.37 -11.80
CA ALA A 17 0.67 -8.79 -11.93
C ALA A 17 -0.06 -9.62 -10.87
N ALA A 18 -0.14 -9.11 -9.63
CA ALA A 18 -0.89 -9.75 -8.57
C ALA A 18 -2.39 -9.85 -8.89
N TYR A 19 -3.02 -8.79 -9.42
CA TYR A 19 -4.41 -8.84 -9.87
C TYR A 19 -4.60 -9.83 -11.03
N ASP A 20 -3.73 -9.79 -12.04
CA ASP A 20 -3.81 -10.66 -13.20
C ASP A 20 -3.79 -12.15 -12.80
N ALA A 21 -3.02 -12.49 -11.76
CA ALA A 21 -2.85 -13.85 -11.25
C ALA A 21 -3.93 -14.29 -10.22
N LEU A 22 -4.85 -13.41 -9.81
CA LEU A 22 -5.95 -13.81 -8.95
C LEU A 22 -6.82 -14.86 -9.64
N PRO A 23 -7.34 -15.87 -8.89
CA PRO A 23 -8.40 -16.75 -9.38
C PRO A 23 -9.63 -15.96 -9.81
N ASP A 24 -10.33 -16.39 -10.87
CA ASP A 24 -11.52 -15.70 -11.41
C ASP A 24 -12.60 -15.46 -10.34
N ARG A 25 -12.80 -16.42 -9.44
CA ARG A 25 -13.73 -16.27 -8.31
C ARG A 25 -13.34 -15.07 -7.43
N MET A 26 -12.05 -14.88 -7.18
CA MET A 26 -11.58 -13.79 -6.34
C MET A 26 -11.67 -12.46 -7.08
N LYS A 27 -11.32 -12.43 -8.38
CA LYS A 27 -11.52 -11.24 -9.23
C LYS A 27 -12.97 -10.80 -9.20
N SER A 28 -13.91 -11.71 -9.47
CA SER A 28 -15.35 -11.41 -9.46
C SER A 28 -15.83 -10.93 -8.09
N PHE A 29 -15.24 -11.42 -7.00
CA PHE A 29 -15.61 -11.00 -5.66
C PHE A 29 -15.11 -9.59 -5.33
N VAL A 30 -13.88 -9.23 -5.73
CA VAL A 30 -13.26 -7.95 -5.32
C VAL A 30 -13.54 -6.79 -6.27
N ASP A 31 -14.04 -7.05 -7.47
CA ASP A 31 -14.20 -6.07 -8.54
C ASP A 31 -15.10 -4.89 -8.19
N ASP A 32 -16.13 -5.12 -7.37
CA ASP A 32 -17.09 -4.11 -6.91
C ASP A 32 -16.87 -3.67 -5.45
N LYS A 33 -15.86 -4.18 -4.79
CA LYS A 33 -15.63 -3.92 -3.36
C LYS A 33 -14.83 -2.64 -3.13
N VAL A 34 -15.21 -1.94 -2.08
CA VAL A 34 -14.56 -0.73 -1.58
C VAL A 34 -13.92 -1.04 -0.24
N ALA A 35 -12.65 -0.72 -0.10
CA ALA A 35 -11.94 -0.80 1.17
C ALA A 35 -11.85 0.57 1.83
N GLU A 36 -11.99 0.59 3.14
CA GLU A 36 -11.70 1.74 3.95
C GLU A 36 -10.21 1.76 4.30
N HIS A 37 -9.51 2.77 3.86
CA HIS A 37 -8.10 3.01 4.13
C HIS A 37 -7.95 4.05 5.23
N PHE A 38 -7.26 3.69 6.29
CA PHE A 38 -7.00 4.58 7.40
C PHE A 38 -5.50 4.60 7.71
N ALA A 39 -4.84 5.72 7.42
CA ALA A 39 -3.38 5.82 7.51
C ALA A 39 -2.83 5.49 8.90
N VAL A 40 -3.55 5.85 9.97
CA VAL A 40 -3.14 5.58 11.35
C VAL A 40 -3.34 4.12 11.75
N HIS A 41 -4.19 3.37 11.02
CA HIS A 41 -4.47 1.96 11.36
C HIS A 41 -3.20 1.10 11.41
N SER A 42 -2.32 1.25 10.41
CA SER A 42 -1.06 0.50 10.39
C SER A 42 -0.14 0.84 11.57
N ARG A 43 -0.23 2.05 12.09
CA ARG A 43 0.52 2.49 13.28
C ARG A 43 -0.02 1.82 14.54
N PHE A 44 -1.33 1.83 14.72
CA PHE A 44 -1.97 1.12 15.84
C PHE A 44 -1.66 -0.39 15.84
N LEU A 45 -1.59 -1.02 14.67
CA LEU A 45 -1.19 -2.43 14.57
C LEU A 45 0.25 -2.69 15.03
N LEU A 46 1.11 -1.69 14.95
CA LEU A 46 2.50 -1.74 15.43
C LEU A 46 2.65 -1.30 16.90
N GLY A 47 1.52 -1.02 17.58
CA GLY A 47 1.53 -0.53 18.96
C GLY A 47 1.94 0.93 19.11
N ASP A 48 1.92 1.71 18.04
CA ASP A 48 2.18 3.15 18.09
C ASP A 48 0.91 3.88 18.51
N ASP A 49 0.85 4.26 19.78
CA ASP A 49 -0.24 5.00 20.42
C ASP A 49 0.08 6.50 20.62
N SER A 50 1.12 6.99 19.95
CA SER A 50 1.61 8.37 20.11
C SER A 50 0.68 9.45 19.54
N TYR A 51 -0.35 9.06 18.76
CA TYR A 51 -1.29 9.99 18.14
C TYR A 51 -2.36 10.47 19.13
N THR A 52 -2.51 11.79 19.25
CA THR A 52 -3.64 12.36 20.02
C THR A 52 -4.96 12.19 19.27
N PRO A 53 -6.12 12.24 19.99
CA PRO A 53 -7.43 12.19 19.34
C PRO A 53 -7.62 13.25 18.25
N GLU A 54 -7.07 14.45 18.43
CA GLU A 54 -7.14 15.54 17.46
C GLU A 54 -6.33 15.23 16.20
N GLN A 55 -5.13 14.62 16.36
CA GLN A 55 -4.32 14.18 15.23
C GLN A 55 -5.00 13.06 14.46
N VAL A 56 -5.61 12.10 15.14
CA VAL A 56 -6.40 11.03 14.53
C VAL A 56 -7.57 11.60 13.74
N ALA A 57 -8.32 12.56 14.31
CA ALA A 57 -9.45 13.21 13.66
C ALA A 57 -9.03 14.04 12.42
N ALA A 58 -7.81 14.56 12.41
CA ALA A 58 -7.27 15.31 11.27
C ALA A 58 -6.88 14.42 10.08
N ILE A 59 -6.87 13.07 10.25
CA ILE A 59 -6.54 12.10 9.21
C ILE A 59 -7.77 11.20 8.98
N PRO A 60 -8.80 11.69 8.28
CA PRO A 60 -10.01 10.89 8.08
C PRO A 60 -9.72 9.65 7.23
N PRO A 61 -10.48 8.55 7.43
CA PRO A 61 -10.44 7.42 6.53
C PRO A 61 -10.79 7.81 5.10
N ALA A 62 -10.21 7.12 4.13
CA ALA A 62 -10.52 7.26 2.71
C ALA A 62 -11.08 5.95 2.17
N HIS A 63 -12.09 6.02 1.30
CA HIS A 63 -12.76 4.88 0.71
C HIS A 63 -12.30 4.72 -0.74
N TRP A 64 -11.73 3.56 -1.07
CA TRP A 64 -11.19 3.28 -2.39
C TRP A 64 -11.63 1.92 -2.90
N PRO A 65 -11.94 1.78 -4.20
CA PRO A 65 -12.10 0.47 -4.81
C PRO A 65 -10.86 -0.41 -4.58
N ILE A 66 -11.09 -1.67 -4.22
CA ILE A 66 -10.02 -2.67 -4.08
C ILE A 66 -9.33 -2.91 -5.43
N VAL A 67 -10.10 -2.85 -6.52
CA VAL A 67 -9.57 -2.94 -7.88
C VAL A 67 -9.70 -1.57 -8.54
N ARG A 68 -8.58 -1.05 -9.00
CA ARG A 68 -8.53 0.19 -9.77
C ARG A 68 -8.04 -0.08 -11.18
N GLU A 69 -8.41 0.79 -12.10
CA GLU A 69 -7.97 0.73 -13.49
C GLU A 69 -7.09 1.95 -13.81
N ASN A 70 -6.01 1.71 -14.54
CA ASN A 70 -5.22 2.80 -15.08
C ASN A 70 -5.96 3.38 -16.31
N PRO A 71 -6.41 4.64 -16.28
CA PRO A 71 -7.27 5.21 -17.32
C PRO A 71 -6.57 5.37 -18.68
N ARG A 72 -5.23 5.37 -18.69
CA ARG A 72 -4.46 5.48 -19.94
C ARG A 72 -4.26 4.14 -20.63
N THR A 73 -4.21 3.05 -19.85
CA THR A 73 -3.87 1.72 -20.38
C THR A 73 -4.99 0.71 -20.25
N GLY A 74 -6.05 1.01 -19.48
CA GLY A 74 -7.11 0.07 -19.13
C GLY A 74 -6.64 -1.06 -18.19
N ARG A 75 -5.38 -1.07 -17.77
CA ARG A 75 -4.84 -2.15 -16.97
C ARG A 75 -5.32 -2.06 -15.52
N ARG A 76 -5.86 -3.14 -15.02
CA ARG A 76 -6.38 -3.25 -13.66
C ARG A 76 -5.28 -3.63 -12.68
N HIS A 77 -5.45 -3.24 -11.43
CA HIS A 77 -4.52 -3.54 -10.34
C HIS A 77 -5.24 -3.55 -8.99
N LEU A 78 -4.70 -4.30 -8.04
CA LEU A 78 -5.13 -4.22 -6.66
C LEU A 78 -4.70 -2.90 -6.03
N PHE A 79 -5.60 -2.29 -5.26
CA PHE A 79 -5.31 -1.09 -4.47
C PHE A 79 -5.61 -1.38 -2.99
N ILE A 80 -4.67 -2.06 -2.35
CA ILE A 80 -4.73 -2.48 -0.95
C ILE A 80 -3.39 -2.17 -0.26
N GLY A 81 -3.36 -2.33 1.04
CA GLY A 81 -2.15 -2.18 1.84
C GLY A 81 -2.46 -2.41 3.32
N VAL A 82 -1.47 -2.38 4.18
CA VAL A 82 -1.64 -2.59 5.63
C VAL A 82 -2.54 -1.55 6.30
N HIS A 83 -2.75 -0.41 5.65
CA HIS A 83 -3.65 0.65 6.11
C HIS A 83 -5.12 0.44 5.71
N ALA A 84 -5.43 -0.54 4.85
CA ALA A 84 -6.80 -0.96 4.58
C ALA A 84 -7.33 -1.76 5.78
N ARG A 85 -8.37 -1.25 6.45
CA ARG A 85 -8.84 -1.81 7.71
C ARG A 85 -10.15 -2.59 7.62
N SER A 86 -11.00 -2.27 6.66
CA SER A 86 -12.30 -2.92 6.46
C SER A 86 -12.72 -2.89 4.99
N ILE A 87 -13.74 -3.68 4.65
CA ILE A 87 -14.41 -3.69 3.34
C ILE A 87 -15.87 -3.33 3.57
N GLU A 88 -16.40 -2.41 2.78
CA GLU A 88 -17.80 -2.00 2.85
C GLU A 88 -18.75 -3.19 2.63
N GLY A 89 -19.80 -3.24 3.44
CA GLY A 89 -20.81 -4.32 3.39
C GLY A 89 -20.40 -5.62 4.06
N LEU A 90 -19.20 -5.70 4.64
CA LEU A 90 -18.74 -6.85 5.43
C LEU A 90 -18.53 -6.46 6.89
N THR A 91 -18.55 -7.45 7.78
CA THR A 91 -18.07 -7.22 9.14
C THR A 91 -16.57 -6.94 9.14
N VAL A 92 -16.09 -6.21 10.14
CA VAL A 92 -14.65 -5.89 10.23
C VAL A 92 -13.77 -7.15 10.22
N PRO A 93 -14.07 -8.23 10.98
CA PRO A 93 -13.29 -9.45 10.90
C PRO A 93 -13.24 -10.08 9.51
N GLU A 94 -14.41 -10.19 8.84
CA GLU A 94 -14.49 -10.78 7.49
C GLU A 94 -13.66 -9.94 6.48
N GLY A 95 -13.87 -8.62 6.48
CA GLY A 95 -13.12 -7.72 5.59
C GLY A 95 -11.61 -7.81 5.81
N ARG A 96 -11.18 -7.89 7.08
CA ARG A 96 -9.76 -8.02 7.41
C ARG A 96 -9.15 -9.34 6.95
N MET A 97 -9.84 -10.46 7.09
CA MET A 97 -9.36 -11.75 6.58
C MET A 97 -9.12 -11.68 5.08
N ILE A 98 -10.09 -11.16 4.32
CA ILE A 98 -9.98 -11.02 2.87
C ILE A 98 -8.82 -10.08 2.48
N LEU A 99 -8.69 -8.93 3.16
CA LEU A 99 -7.59 -7.99 2.89
C LEU A 99 -6.21 -8.61 3.19
N LEU A 100 -6.11 -9.44 4.22
CA LEU A 100 -4.88 -10.17 4.55
C LEU A 100 -4.56 -11.23 3.50
N ASP A 101 -5.54 -12.02 3.07
CA ASP A 101 -5.36 -13.03 2.02
C ASP A 101 -4.91 -12.38 0.70
N LEU A 102 -5.52 -11.25 0.33
CA LEU A 102 -5.13 -10.47 -0.85
C LEU A 102 -3.71 -9.90 -0.71
N LEU A 103 -3.35 -9.43 0.47
CA LEU A 103 -2.02 -8.88 0.74
C LEU A 103 -0.95 -9.98 0.69
N GLU A 104 -1.23 -11.15 1.28
CA GLU A 104 -0.36 -12.32 1.20
C GLU A 104 -0.16 -12.77 -0.24
N HIS A 105 -1.26 -12.88 -1.01
CA HIS A 105 -1.18 -13.18 -2.44
C HIS A 105 -0.31 -12.17 -3.18
N ALA A 106 -0.57 -10.88 -3.01
CA ALA A 106 0.11 -9.81 -3.75
C ALA A 106 1.59 -9.65 -3.37
N THR A 107 2.01 -10.20 -2.25
CA THR A 107 3.39 -10.14 -1.77
C THR A 107 4.15 -11.45 -1.92
N GLN A 108 3.66 -12.38 -2.76
CA GLN A 108 4.38 -13.60 -3.08
C GLN A 108 5.65 -13.32 -3.92
N PRO A 109 6.67 -14.19 -3.86
CA PRO A 109 7.98 -13.96 -4.50
C PRO A 109 7.92 -13.57 -5.97
N GLN A 110 7.00 -14.15 -6.73
CA GLN A 110 6.86 -13.90 -8.18
C GLN A 110 6.39 -12.47 -8.54
N PHE A 111 5.82 -11.75 -7.58
CA PHE A 111 5.36 -10.35 -7.79
C PHE A 111 6.32 -9.33 -7.19
N ARG A 112 7.39 -9.78 -6.54
CA ARG A 112 8.30 -8.88 -5.80
C ARG A 112 9.56 -8.57 -6.59
N TYR A 113 10.01 -7.34 -6.43
CA TYR A 113 11.32 -6.86 -6.84
C TYR A 113 12.03 -6.25 -5.62
N LEU A 114 13.25 -6.69 -5.34
CA LEU A 114 14.09 -6.18 -4.27
C LEU A 114 15.16 -5.25 -4.86
N HIS A 115 15.11 -3.97 -4.50
CA HIS A 115 16.09 -3.00 -4.94
C HIS A 115 17.20 -2.83 -3.89
N HIS A 116 18.41 -3.21 -4.28
CA HIS A 116 19.62 -2.99 -3.51
C HIS A 116 20.20 -1.62 -3.86
N TRP A 117 20.06 -0.67 -2.94
CA TRP A 117 20.47 0.71 -3.17
C TRP A 117 21.99 0.85 -3.35
N GLN A 118 22.38 1.63 -4.35
CA GLN A 118 23.73 2.14 -4.54
C GLN A 118 23.71 3.68 -4.51
N VAL A 119 24.85 4.26 -4.12
CA VAL A 119 24.98 5.73 -4.15
C VAL A 119 24.84 6.23 -5.58
N GLY A 120 23.90 7.16 -5.80
CA GLY A 120 23.56 7.67 -7.14
C GLY A 120 22.33 7.05 -7.76
N ASP A 121 21.76 5.99 -7.19
CA ASP A 121 20.52 5.40 -7.70
C ASP A 121 19.34 6.37 -7.63
N THR A 122 18.51 6.30 -8.67
CA THR A 122 17.20 6.94 -8.72
C THR A 122 16.16 5.91 -9.10
N VAL A 123 15.16 5.72 -8.24
CA VAL A 123 14.06 4.77 -8.47
C VAL A 123 12.75 5.54 -8.57
N ILE A 124 11.99 5.27 -9.65
CA ILE A 124 10.67 5.85 -9.89
C ILE A 124 9.66 4.71 -9.93
N TRP A 125 8.56 4.85 -9.18
CA TRP A 125 7.47 3.86 -9.19
C TRP A 125 6.11 4.54 -9.14
N ASP A 126 5.10 3.84 -9.64
CA ASP A 126 3.70 4.26 -9.54
C ASP A 126 3.10 3.76 -8.21
N ASN A 127 2.92 4.65 -7.24
CA ASN A 127 2.34 4.34 -5.93
C ASN A 127 0.93 3.76 -5.99
N ARG A 128 0.21 3.99 -7.09
CA ARG A 128 -1.16 3.46 -7.25
C ARG A 128 -1.17 1.96 -7.49
N ALA A 129 -0.16 1.46 -8.19
CA ALA A 129 -0.09 0.09 -8.68
C ALA A 129 1.12 -0.69 -8.15
N THR A 130 1.76 -0.19 -7.09
CA THR A 130 2.95 -0.79 -6.51
C THR A 130 2.91 -0.67 -4.99
N LEU A 131 2.98 -1.80 -4.26
CA LEU A 131 3.31 -1.77 -2.85
C LEU A 131 4.83 -1.65 -2.68
N HIS A 132 5.24 -1.01 -1.60
CA HIS A 132 6.65 -0.94 -1.26
C HIS A 132 6.87 -0.95 0.25
N ARG A 133 8.02 -1.48 0.66
CA ARG A 133 8.48 -1.43 2.06
C ARG A 133 10.00 -1.36 2.12
N GLY A 134 10.52 -0.68 3.16
CA GLY A 134 11.93 -0.80 3.54
C GLY A 134 12.18 -2.14 4.21
N ARG A 135 13.31 -2.75 3.90
CA ARG A 135 13.80 -3.93 4.63
C ARG A 135 14.57 -3.47 5.87
N HIS A 136 14.65 -4.36 6.83
CA HIS A 136 15.43 -4.11 8.05
C HIS A 136 16.90 -3.89 7.74
N TYR A 137 17.56 -3.07 8.54
CA TYR A 137 18.99 -2.79 8.50
C TYR A 137 19.48 -2.46 9.91
N ASP A 138 20.78 -2.35 10.12
CA ASP A 138 21.33 -1.91 11.38
C ASP A 138 21.05 -0.41 11.57
N PHE A 139 20.24 -0.06 12.58
CA PHE A 139 19.87 1.33 12.84
C PHE A 139 21.02 2.18 13.40
N ASP A 140 22.12 1.55 13.83
CA ASP A 140 23.33 2.27 14.22
C ASP A 140 24.15 2.75 13.00
N GLU A 141 23.83 2.23 11.81
CA GLU A 141 24.42 2.68 10.56
C GLU A 141 23.57 3.76 9.86
N PRO A 142 24.21 4.78 9.25
CA PRO A 142 23.47 5.82 8.57
C PRO A 142 22.79 5.30 7.29
N ARG A 143 21.51 5.61 7.14
CA ARG A 143 20.74 5.38 5.92
C ARG A 143 20.00 6.65 5.52
N GLU A 144 20.35 7.24 4.40
CA GLU A 144 19.69 8.44 3.87
C GLU A 144 19.15 8.20 2.47
N LEU A 145 17.82 8.27 2.33
CA LEU A 145 17.12 8.32 1.05
C LEU A 145 16.31 9.61 0.98
N ARG A 146 16.24 10.20 -0.21
CA ARG A 146 15.40 11.38 -0.46
C ARG A 146 14.24 10.97 -1.37
N ARG A 147 13.04 11.37 -1.01
CA ARG A 147 11.82 11.04 -1.76
C ARG A 147 11.03 12.30 -2.06
N THR A 148 10.48 12.36 -3.27
CA THR A 148 9.42 13.27 -3.64
C THR A 148 8.23 12.47 -4.16
N THR A 149 7.03 12.99 -4.00
CA THR A 149 5.79 12.35 -4.46
C THR A 149 5.01 13.39 -5.26
N THR A 150 4.57 13.02 -6.45
CA THR A 150 3.64 13.83 -7.24
C THR A 150 2.20 13.50 -6.82
N LEU A 151 1.31 14.48 -6.96
CA LEU A 151 -0.11 14.27 -6.70
C LEU A 151 -0.71 13.35 -7.77
N ASP A 152 -1.67 12.53 -7.35
CA ASP A 152 -2.55 11.79 -8.26
C ASP A 152 -3.65 12.73 -8.74
N ASP A 153 -3.66 13.03 -10.03
CA ASP A 153 -4.67 13.85 -10.70
C ASP A 153 -6.07 13.18 -10.74
N GLN A 154 -6.11 11.90 -10.37
CA GLN A 154 -7.33 11.07 -10.34
C GLN A 154 -7.78 10.71 -8.92
N ALA A 155 -7.16 11.30 -7.91
CA ALA A 155 -7.64 11.14 -6.55
C ALA A 155 -9.11 11.62 -6.50
N PRO A 156 -10.05 10.82 -5.97
CA PRO A 156 -11.41 11.32 -5.75
C PRO A 156 -11.30 12.55 -4.87
N GLU A 157 -12.07 13.58 -5.19
CA GLU A 157 -12.20 14.73 -4.30
C GLU A 157 -12.60 14.20 -2.93
N LEU A 158 -11.72 14.36 -1.96
CA LEU A 158 -12.05 14.08 -0.57
C LEU A 158 -13.27 14.95 -0.23
N LYS A 159 -14.45 14.35 -0.14
CA LYS A 159 -15.62 15.02 0.42
C LYS A 159 -15.21 15.44 1.82
N ARG A 160 -14.81 16.70 1.98
CA ARG A 160 -14.62 17.29 3.30
C ARG A 160 -15.97 17.15 4.00
N ALA A 161 -15.99 16.42 5.10
CA ALA A 161 -17.14 16.38 5.97
C ALA A 161 -17.46 17.84 6.33
N SER A 162 -18.62 18.30 5.91
CA SER A 162 -19.20 19.60 6.24
C SER A 162 -19.66 19.63 7.68
#